data_dc507e0864d27b68c40fd4965f68121d
#
_entry.id   dc507e0864d27b68c40fd4965f68121d
#
_cell.length_a   1.000
_cell.length_b   1.000
_cell.length_c   1.000
_cell.angle_alpha   90.00
_cell.angle_beta   90.00
_cell.angle_gamma   90.00
#
_symmetry.space_group_name_H-M   'P 1'
#
loop_
_entity.id
_entity.type
_entity.pdbx_description
1 polymer ?
#
loop_
_entity_poly.entity_id
_entity_poly.type
_entity_poly.pdbx_seq_one_letter_code
_entity_poly.pdbx_strand_id
1 'polypeptide(L)'
;MNWAQEEVRMADLGDKRLNARLGLISEQLGRKPQLSIPAACGGWAETLGAYRFFNNPKATFENVPASHYVATKERMAACPVVLLAQDTTEDDQCVCLGPKGLGTLKETETHARRLHPTVAFTPDRICLGVVKAAYWSRDYPSPRQERRSKGVDEKESRHWIESYQDSCALQGQLPHTHVVNLADREGDLYEWYAEYDSYAPQTRADWIVRAAQDRRAQTGESAKLWQTLTQAPALGTLEVEVKARPNRAARLAHVTVRATTVSLEPPARPGYRLPEIAVNAVLAREDSPPQGTEALEWLLLTRLPVSAFEQAATIVAWYAVRWCIEVYFQVLKNGCQIEHLQLETEERLLPCLALYMIIAWRVLFTLMLGRACPELDCDVRRQLPCPVGDNYLDRLTDM
;
A
#
# COMPACT_ATOMS: atom_id res chain seq x y z
N MET A 1 -5.49 17.46 -22.71
CA MET A 1 -5.82 17.60 -21.27
C MET A 1 -4.57 17.18 -20.53
N ASN A 2 -4.13 17.90 -19.50
CA ASN A 2 -2.96 17.45 -18.75
C ASN A 2 -3.34 16.33 -17.76
N TRP A 3 -2.34 15.60 -17.25
CA TRP A 3 -2.55 14.45 -16.35
C TRP A 3 -3.42 14.81 -15.13
N ALA A 4 -3.23 16.00 -14.55
CA ALA A 4 -3.94 16.40 -13.34
C ALA A 4 -5.43 16.65 -13.61
N GLN A 5 -5.77 17.28 -14.74
CA GLN A 5 -7.15 17.49 -15.15
C GLN A 5 -7.85 16.17 -15.46
N GLU A 6 -7.14 15.22 -16.08
CA GLU A 6 -7.67 13.89 -16.34
C GLU A 6 -7.92 13.12 -15.02
N GLU A 7 -6.98 13.18 -14.09
CA GLU A 7 -7.07 12.48 -12.82
C GLU A 7 -8.21 12.97 -11.93
N VAL A 8 -8.50 14.28 -11.99
CA VAL A 8 -9.58 14.88 -11.19
C VAL A 8 -10.86 15.13 -11.97
N ARG A 9 -11.02 14.57 -13.18
CA ARG A 9 -12.19 14.80 -14.04
C ARG A 9 -13.52 14.43 -13.39
N MET A 10 -13.52 13.44 -12.52
CA MET A 10 -14.69 12.94 -11.79
C MET A 10 -14.81 13.55 -10.39
N ALA A 11 -14.02 14.61 -10.08
CA ALA A 11 -14.09 15.24 -8.77
C ALA A 11 -15.44 15.93 -8.56
N ASP A 12 -16.07 15.66 -7.43
CA ASP A 12 -17.29 16.31 -6.99
C ASP A 12 -17.14 16.81 -5.54
N LEU A 13 -16.64 18.04 -5.41
CA LEU A 13 -16.55 18.77 -4.16
C LEU A 13 -17.80 19.65 -3.92
N GLY A 14 -18.88 19.43 -4.69
CA GLY A 14 -20.11 20.20 -4.58
C GLY A 14 -19.98 21.67 -5.02
N ASP A 15 -18.91 22.03 -5.73
CA ASP A 15 -18.68 23.35 -6.36
C ASP A 15 -17.71 23.20 -7.54
N LYS A 16 -18.15 23.57 -8.74
CA LYS A 16 -17.33 23.51 -9.97
C LYS A 16 -16.01 24.27 -9.87
N ARG A 17 -15.98 25.38 -9.09
CA ARG A 17 -14.77 26.18 -8.88
C ARG A 17 -13.75 25.42 -8.02
N LEU A 18 -14.23 24.68 -7.01
CA LEU A 18 -13.37 23.81 -6.19
C LEU A 18 -12.81 22.66 -7.03
N ASN A 19 -13.63 22.02 -7.87
CA ASN A 19 -13.17 20.95 -8.77
C ASN A 19 -12.08 21.46 -9.73
N ALA A 20 -12.31 22.61 -10.37
CA ALA A 20 -11.31 23.25 -11.23
C ALA A 20 -10.03 23.64 -10.46
N ARG A 21 -10.18 24.12 -9.22
CA ARG A 21 -9.05 24.47 -8.34
C ARG A 21 -8.24 23.26 -7.95
N LEU A 22 -8.89 22.13 -7.65
CA LEU A 22 -8.20 20.87 -7.37
C LEU A 22 -7.27 20.47 -8.53
N GLY A 23 -7.76 20.50 -9.77
CA GLY A 23 -6.96 20.20 -10.96
C GLY A 23 -5.76 21.15 -11.12
N LEU A 24 -5.97 22.46 -10.91
CA LEU A 24 -4.89 23.45 -11.01
C LEU A 24 -3.81 23.24 -9.95
N ILE A 25 -4.20 23.03 -8.69
CA ILE A 25 -3.26 22.79 -7.59
C ILE A 25 -2.50 21.47 -7.81
N SER A 26 -3.20 20.42 -8.26
CA SER A 26 -2.58 19.12 -8.58
C SER A 26 -1.50 19.27 -9.66
N GLU A 27 -1.75 20.08 -10.68
CA GLU A 27 -0.77 20.37 -11.74
C GLU A 27 0.42 21.18 -11.20
N GLN A 28 0.17 22.24 -10.44
CA GLN A 28 1.22 23.13 -9.92
C GLN A 28 2.15 22.40 -8.95
N LEU A 29 1.59 21.72 -7.95
CA LEU A 29 2.35 20.95 -6.97
C LEU A 29 3.02 19.72 -7.62
N GLY A 30 2.32 19.04 -8.54
CA GLY A 30 2.87 17.87 -9.24
C GLY A 30 4.06 18.19 -10.16
N ARG A 31 4.19 19.43 -10.66
CA ARG A 31 5.37 19.87 -11.42
C ARG A 31 6.61 20.09 -10.56
N LYS A 32 6.41 20.41 -9.28
CA LYS A 32 7.49 20.76 -8.33
C LYS A 32 7.19 20.18 -6.95
N PRO A 33 7.04 18.86 -6.83
CA PRO A 33 6.53 18.21 -5.62
C PRO A 33 7.43 18.40 -4.39
N GLN A 34 8.73 18.67 -4.60
CA GLN A 34 9.72 18.88 -3.54
C GLN A 34 9.75 20.32 -3.00
N LEU A 35 9.01 21.25 -3.61
CA LEU A 35 8.99 22.65 -3.18
C LEU A 35 7.83 22.93 -2.21
N SER A 36 7.99 23.97 -1.40
CA SER A 36 6.90 24.48 -0.58
C SER A 36 5.71 24.95 -1.45
N ILE A 37 4.50 24.92 -0.91
CA ILE A 37 3.28 25.33 -1.63
C ILE A 37 3.44 26.71 -2.30
N PRO A 38 3.96 27.74 -1.61
CA PRO A 38 4.18 29.05 -2.26
C PRO A 38 5.16 29.01 -3.44
N ALA A 39 6.25 28.24 -3.31
CA ALA A 39 7.25 28.13 -4.36
C ALA A 39 6.77 27.28 -5.55
N ALA A 40 5.91 26.30 -5.32
CA ALA A 40 5.33 25.46 -6.35
C ALA A 40 4.20 26.18 -7.12
N CYS A 41 3.37 26.96 -6.44
CA CYS A 41 2.25 27.69 -7.04
C CYS A 41 2.65 28.85 -7.96
N GLY A 42 3.88 29.35 -7.88
CA GLY A 42 4.41 30.31 -8.85
C GLY A 42 3.91 31.75 -8.76
N GLY A 43 3.00 32.08 -7.82
CA GLY A 43 2.50 33.42 -7.61
C GLY A 43 1.66 33.58 -6.35
N TRP A 44 1.46 34.85 -5.92
CA TRP A 44 0.68 35.13 -4.71
C TRP A 44 -0.81 34.73 -4.82
N ALA A 45 -1.42 34.99 -5.95
CA ALA A 45 -2.83 34.67 -6.16
C ALA A 45 -3.10 33.15 -6.15
N GLU A 46 -2.22 32.39 -6.79
CA GLU A 46 -2.26 30.92 -6.84
C GLU A 46 -2.01 30.32 -5.47
N THR A 47 -1.01 30.83 -4.75
CA THR A 47 -0.70 30.44 -3.36
C THR A 47 -1.89 30.67 -2.44
N LEU A 48 -2.48 31.86 -2.49
CA LEU A 48 -3.68 32.19 -1.71
C LEU A 48 -4.86 31.27 -2.09
N GLY A 49 -5.00 30.97 -3.39
CA GLY A 49 -6.00 30.05 -3.92
C GLY A 49 -5.83 28.62 -3.37
N ALA A 50 -4.58 28.13 -3.26
CA ALA A 50 -4.27 26.83 -2.69
C ALA A 50 -4.60 26.76 -1.18
N TYR A 51 -4.19 27.75 -0.40
CA TYR A 51 -4.52 27.83 1.03
C TYR A 51 -6.02 27.94 1.29
N ARG A 52 -6.76 28.72 0.47
CA ARG A 52 -8.22 28.79 0.54
C ARG A 52 -8.88 27.47 0.19
N PHE A 53 -8.31 26.71 -0.74
CA PHE A 53 -8.78 25.37 -1.08
C PHE A 53 -8.61 24.42 0.11
N PHE A 54 -7.42 24.33 0.70
CA PHE A 54 -7.17 23.47 1.84
C PHE A 54 -7.92 23.89 3.13
N ASN A 55 -8.37 25.13 3.21
CA ASN A 55 -9.21 25.63 4.30
C ASN A 55 -10.72 25.46 4.03
N ASN A 56 -11.10 24.87 2.91
CA ASN A 56 -12.51 24.70 2.57
C ASN A 56 -13.07 23.44 3.21
N PRO A 57 -14.20 23.48 3.94
CA PRO A 57 -14.75 22.30 4.62
C PRO A 57 -15.19 21.16 3.69
N LYS A 58 -15.31 21.42 2.39
CA LYS A 58 -15.59 20.39 1.39
C LYS A 58 -14.33 19.67 0.87
N ALA A 59 -13.15 20.28 1.05
CA ALA A 59 -11.87 19.65 0.74
C ALA A 59 -11.41 18.85 1.96
N THR A 60 -11.80 17.59 2.05
CA THR A 60 -11.44 16.68 3.14
C THR A 60 -10.47 15.61 2.68
N PHE A 61 -9.90 14.85 3.61
CA PHE A 61 -9.04 13.70 3.32
C PHE A 61 -9.74 12.66 2.45
N GLU A 62 -11.05 12.51 2.59
CA GLU A 62 -11.87 11.56 1.84
C GLU A 62 -12.27 12.10 0.46
N ASN A 63 -12.65 13.38 0.39
CA ASN A 63 -13.23 13.96 -0.84
C ASN A 63 -12.17 14.30 -1.90
N VAL A 64 -10.98 14.75 -1.48
CA VAL A 64 -9.91 15.15 -2.39
C VAL A 64 -9.43 13.97 -3.26
N PRO A 65 -9.19 12.76 -2.73
CA PRO A 65 -8.72 11.65 -3.54
C PRO A 65 -9.83 10.83 -4.20
N ALA A 66 -11.12 11.15 -3.96
CA ALA A 66 -12.25 10.34 -4.45
C ALA A 66 -12.21 10.12 -5.97
N SER A 67 -11.90 11.17 -6.74
CA SER A 67 -11.74 11.08 -8.21
C SER A 67 -10.57 10.18 -8.60
N HIS A 68 -9.46 10.26 -7.89
CA HIS A 68 -8.30 9.39 -8.09
C HIS A 68 -8.64 7.91 -7.84
N TYR A 69 -9.43 7.62 -6.80
CA TYR A 69 -9.88 6.24 -6.53
C TYR A 69 -10.72 5.68 -7.67
N VAL A 70 -11.61 6.50 -8.28
CA VAL A 70 -12.38 6.11 -9.47
C VAL A 70 -11.45 5.85 -10.65
N ALA A 71 -10.53 6.76 -10.95
CA ALA A 71 -9.57 6.61 -12.03
C ALA A 71 -8.64 5.39 -11.81
N THR A 72 -8.23 5.12 -10.56
CA THR A 72 -7.46 3.92 -10.22
C THR A 72 -8.25 2.65 -10.51
N LYS A 73 -9.53 2.61 -10.14
CA LYS A 73 -10.41 1.46 -10.44
C LYS A 73 -10.57 1.23 -11.95
N GLU A 74 -10.68 2.30 -12.76
CA GLU A 74 -10.72 2.18 -14.22
C GLU A 74 -9.43 1.55 -14.77
N ARG A 75 -8.26 1.96 -14.25
CA ARG A 75 -6.96 1.37 -14.61
C ARG A 75 -6.86 -0.11 -14.19
N MET A 76 -7.36 -0.43 -13.00
CA MET A 76 -7.42 -1.82 -12.52
C MET A 76 -8.31 -2.68 -13.42
N ALA A 77 -9.46 -2.18 -13.85
CA ALA A 77 -10.41 -2.91 -14.72
C ALA A 77 -9.80 -3.37 -16.06
N ALA A 78 -8.72 -2.72 -16.47
CA ALA A 78 -8.03 -3.03 -17.72
C ALA A 78 -6.89 -4.05 -17.55
N CYS A 79 -6.64 -4.53 -16.32
CA CYS A 79 -5.59 -5.48 -16.00
C CYS A 79 -6.20 -6.83 -15.62
N PRO A 80 -5.66 -7.97 -16.12
CA PRO A 80 -6.17 -9.29 -15.74
C PRO A 80 -5.87 -9.65 -14.28
N VAL A 81 -4.76 -9.09 -13.73
CA VAL A 81 -4.33 -9.28 -12.34
C VAL A 81 -3.90 -7.95 -11.75
N VAL A 82 -4.38 -7.66 -10.55
CA VAL A 82 -3.96 -6.47 -9.78
C VAL A 82 -3.56 -6.90 -8.37
N LEU A 83 -2.40 -6.41 -7.94
CA LEU A 83 -1.81 -6.64 -6.64
C LEU A 83 -2.03 -5.40 -5.76
N LEU A 84 -2.80 -5.53 -4.70
CA LEU A 84 -3.09 -4.46 -3.75
C LEU A 84 -2.12 -4.56 -2.57
N ALA A 85 -1.06 -3.77 -2.60
CA ALA A 85 -0.14 -3.66 -1.47
C ALA A 85 -0.73 -2.71 -0.42
N GLN A 86 -0.84 -3.16 0.82
CA GLN A 86 -1.18 -2.33 1.97
C GLN A 86 -0.03 -2.33 2.98
N ASP A 87 0.16 -1.21 3.64
CA ASP A 87 1.18 -1.04 4.68
C ASP A 87 0.91 0.24 5.48
N THR A 88 1.47 0.34 6.69
CA THR A 88 1.34 1.51 7.54
C THR A 88 2.64 2.29 7.60
N THR A 89 2.58 3.60 7.38
CA THR A 89 3.73 4.48 7.63
C THR A 89 3.41 5.49 8.73
N GLU A 90 4.41 5.80 9.56
CA GLU A 90 4.33 6.90 10.52
C GLU A 90 4.55 8.22 9.78
N ASP A 91 3.74 9.21 10.10
CA ASP A 91 3.91 10.58 9.64
C ASP A 91 4.52 11.37 10.81
N ASP A 92 5.83 11.60 10.72
CA ASP A 92 6.62 12.30 11.73
C ASP A 92 6.41 13.81 11.68
N GLN A 93 5.33 14.29 11.10
CA GLN A 93 4.99 15.70 11.14
C GLN A 93 4.79 16.13 12.59
N CYS A 94 5.83 16.68 13.16
CA CYS A 94 5.73 17.53 14.33
C CYS A 94 4.88 18.74 13.93
N VAL A 95 3.56 18.61 14.01
CA VAL A 95 2.72 19.80 14.04
C VAL A 95 3.07 20.50 15.32
N CYS A 96 3.98 21.45 15.22
CA CYS A 96 4.18 22.44 16.27
C CYS A 96 2.90 23.28 16.38
N LEU A 97 1.81 22.67 16.82
CA LEU A 97 0.59 23.33 17.23
C LEU A 97 0.82 23.92 18.62
N GLY A 98 1.76 24.86 18.69
CA GLY A 98 1.83 25.79 19.80
C GLY A 98 1.24 27.10 19.32
N PRO A 99 0.20 27.68 19.96
CA PRO A 99 -0.17 29.06 19.70
C PRO A 99 1.06 29.93 19.96
N LYS A 100 1.47 30.72 18.98
CA LYS A 100 2.51 31.73 19.16
C LYS A 100 2.11 32.62 20.32
N GLY A 101 2.82 32.50 21.43
CA GLY A 101 2.78 33.44 22.53
C GLY A 101 2.03 33.00 23.77
N LEU A 102 2.55 32.02 24.55
CA LEU A 102 2.44 31.94 26.00
C LEU A 102 3.29 30.76 26.52
N GLY A 103 4.36 31.12 27.21
CA GLY A 103 5.07 30.43 28.26
C GLY A 103 5.26 28.92 28.26
N THR A 104 6.56 28.52 28.34
CA THR A 104 7.06 27.19 28.76
C THR A 104 6.50 25.98 28.04
N LEU A 105 7.27 25.47 27.10
CA LEU A 105 7.22 24.14 26.52
C LEU A 105 7.17 23.07 27.63
N LYS A 106 5.98 22.66 28.00
CA LYS A 106 5.77 21.34 28.54
C LYS A 106 5.79 20.37 27.35
N GLU A 107 6.61 19.35 27.50
CA GLU A 107 6.81 18.17 26.68
C GLU A 107 5.86 18.08 25.49
N THR A 108 6.42 18.21 24.29
CA THR A 108 5.77 17.94 23.03
C THR A 108 5.18 16.54 23.08
N GLU A 109 3.87 16.45 23.31
CA GLU A 109 3.13 15.23 23.02
C GLU A 109 3.16 15.06 21.51
N THR A 110 4.18 14.35 21.03
CA THR A 110 4.26 13.90 19.65
C THR A 110 3.21 12.81 19.47
N HIS A 111 2.01 13.19 19.05
CA HIS A 111 1.03 12.23 18.58
C HIS A 111 1.57 11.60 17.31
N ALA A 112 2.03 10.35 17.39
CA ALA A 112 2.44 9.60 16.22
C ALA A 112 1.20 9.41 15.32
N ARG A 113 1.21 10.08 14.17
CA ARG A 113 0.16 9.97 13.16
C ARG A 113 0.51 8.83 12.23
N ARG A 114 -0.51 8.14 11.74
CA ARG A 114 -0.36 6.99 10.87
C ARG A 114 -1.21 7.12 9.64
N LEU A 115 -0.59 6.78 8.52
CA LEU A 115 -1.21 6.68 7.21
C LEU A 115 -1.14 5.22 6.75
N HIS A 116 -2.28 4.63 6.40
CA HIS A 116 -2.39 3.26 5.89
C HIS A 116 -3.09 3.27 4.52
N PRO A 117 -2.34 3.44 3.43
CA PRO A 117 -2.87 3.35 2.09
C PRO A 117 -2.88 1.91 1.60
N THR A 118 -3.85 1.61 0.71
CA THR A 118 -3.84 0.47 -0.19
C THR A 118 -3.50 0.98 -1.58
N VAL A 119 -2.41 0.48 -2.16
CA VAL A 119 -1.90 0.93 -3.46
C VAL A 119 -1.93 -0.22 -4.45
N ALA A 120 -2.49 0.02 -5.64
CA ALA A 120 -2.63 -0.96 -6.70
C ALA A 120 -1.38 -0.99 -7.60
N PHE A 121 -0.91 -2.21 -7.88
CA PHE A 121 0.20 -2.47 -8.79
C PHE A 121 -0.16 -3.60 -9.76
N THR A 122 0.47 -3.58 -10.95
CA THR A 122 0.51 -4.77 -11.80
C THR A 122 1.56 -5.76 -11.30
N PRO A 123 1.53 -7.05 -11.73
CA PRO A 123 2.62 -8.00 -11.49
C PRO A 123 4.00 -7.47 -11.95
N ASP A 124 4.04 -6.64 -12.99
CA ASP A 124 5.24 -5.98 -13.52
C ASP A 124 5.63 -4.72 -12.74
N ARG A 125 5.03 -4.51 -11.58
CA ARG A 125 5.32 -3.41 -10.64
C ARG A 125 4.92 -2.02 -11.10
N ILE A 126 4.05 -1.88 -12.09
CA ILE A 126 3.52 -0.56 -12.48
C ILE A 126 2.49 -0.11 -11.45
N CYS A 127 2.67 1.09 -10.93
CA CYS A 127 1.77 1.67 -9.93
C CYS A 127 0.50 2.22 -10.59
N LEU A 128 -0.64 1.56 -10.38
CA LEU A 128 -1.93 1.98 -10.96
C LEU A 128 -2.59 3.12 -10.19
N GLY A 129 -2.31 3.26 -8.90
CA GLY A 129 -2.87 4.32 -8.06
C GLY A 129 -3.15 3.89 -6.63
N VAL A 130 -3.56 4.86 -5.82
CA VAL A 130 -4.11 4.60 -4.49
C VAL A 130 -5.56 4.17 -4.64
N VAL A 131 -5.94 3.13 -3.93
CA VAL A 131 -7.30 2.57 -3.94
C VAL A 131 -8.12 3.14 -2.80
N LYS A 132 -7.50 3.23 -1.64
CA LYS A 132 -8.04 3.77 -0.39
C LYS A 132 -6.91 4.16 0.55
N ALA A 133 -7.18 5.01 1.51
CA ALA A 133 -6.27 5.29 2.60
C ALA A 133 -7.03 5.55 3.89
N ALA A 134 -6.50 5.07 5.02
CA ALA A 134 -6.91 5.42 6.36
C ALA A 134 -5.85 6.29 7.02
N TYR A 135 -6.29 7.24 7.82
CA TYR A 135 -5.41 8.12 8.59
C TYR A 135 -5.94 8.27 10.01
N TRP A 136 -5.06 8.12 11.01
CA TRP A 136 -5.44 8.27 12.41
C TRP A 136 -4.30 8.77 13.27
N SER A 137 -4.63 9.40 14.38
CA SER A 137 -3.69 9.72 15.44
C SER A 137 -3.62 8.56 16.43
N ARG A 138 -2.42 8.21 16.84
CA ARG A 138 -2.23 7.25 17.92
C ARG A 138 -2.30 8.01 19.24
N ASP A 139 -3.30 7.70 20.05
CA ASP A 139 -3.28 8.08 21.46
C ASP A 139 -2.10 7.37 22.13
N TYR A 140 -1.46 8.05 23.09
CA TYR A 140 -0.28 7.56 23.81
C TYR A 140 -0.41 6.08 24.19
N PRO A 141 0.67 5.30 24.19
CA PRO A 141 0.59 3.86 24.31
C PRO A 141 -0.12 3.45 25.59
N SER A 142 -1.34 2.97 25.43
CA SER A 142 -1.99 2.25 26.52
C SER A 142 -1.08 1.10 26.97
N PRO A 143 -1.02 0.82 28.29
CA PRO A 143 -0.19 -0.24 28.84
C PRO A 143 -0.34 -1.54 28.04
N ARG A 144 0.74 -2.30 27.89
CA ARG A 144 0.78 -3.56 27.11
C ARG A 144 -0.33 -4.53 27.51
N GLN A 145 -0.81 -4.42 28.75
CA GLN A 145 -1.85 -5.26 29.33
C GLN A 145 -3.26 -4.86 28.81
N GLU A 146 -3.54 -3.56 28.66
CA GLU A 146 -4.80 -3.06 28.07
C GLU A 146 -4.88 -3.39 26.58
N ARG A 147 -3.76 -3.31 25.84
CA ARG A 147 -3.71 -3.70 24.42
C ARG A 147 -4.01 -5.17 24.20
N ARG A 148 -3.68 -6.05 25.16
CA ARG A 148 -3.97 -7.49 25.06
C ARG A 148 -5.44 -7.83 25.30
N SER A 149 -6.15 -7.04 26.10
CA SER A 149 -7.57 -7.24 26.41
C SER A 149 -8.52 -6.67 25.36
N LYS A 150 -8.07 -5.71 24.52
CA LYS A 150 -8.87 -5.11 23.45
C LYS A 150 -9.19 -6.12 22.36
N GLY A 151 -10.42 -6.10 21.87
CA GLY A 151 -10.83 -6.80 20.64
C GLY A 151 -10.06 -6.30 19.41
N VAL A 152 -10.19 -7.00 18.27
CA VAL A 152 -9.53 -6.57 17.01
C VAL A 152 -10.07 -5.22 16.57
N ASP A 153 -11.37 -4.98 16.73
CA ASP A 153 -12.06 -3.74 16.37
C ASP A 153 -11.57 -2.50 17.13
N GLU A 154 -10.97 -2.72 18.31
CA GLU A 154 -10.40 -1.66 19.13
C GLU A 154 -8.89 -1.46 18.91
N LYS A 155 -8.29 -2.24 18.02
CA LYS A 155 -6.86 -2.21 17.69
C LYS A 155 -6.61 -1.53 16.35
N GLU A 156 -5.43 -0.95 16.20
CA GLU A 156 -4.96 -0.43 14.91
C GLU A 156 -4.94 -1.51 13.81
N SER A 157 -4.82 -2.78 14.19
CA SER A 157 -4.88 -3.92 13.27
C SER A 157 -6.20 -4.05 12.50
N ARG A 158 -7.28 -3.41 12.94
CA ARG A 158 -8.55 -3.35 12.20
C ARG A 158 -8.38 -2.76 10.79
N HIS A 159 -7.47 -1.79 10.61
CA HIS A 159 -7.26 -1.15 9.31
C HIS A 159 -6.77 -2.12 8.23
N TRP A 160 -6.05 -3.17 8.62
CA TRP A 160 -5.67 -4.25 7.71
C TRP A 160 -6.90 -5.05 7.23
N ILE A 161 -7.85 -5.30 8.13
CA ILE A 161 -9.09 -6.01 7.83
C ILE A 161 -10.02 -5.13 6.99
N GLU A 162 -10.20 -3.86 7.37
CA GLU A 162 -10.98 -2.87 6.60
C GLU A 162 -10.45 -2.74 5.16
N SER A 163 -9.13 -2.69 4.97
CA SER A 163 -8.51 -2.65 3.64
C SER A 163 -8.76 -3.94 2.85
N TYR A 164 -8.84 -5.09 3.51
CA TYR A 164 -9.22 -6.33 2.86
C TYR A 164 -10.70 -6.35 2.46
N GLN A 165 -11.58 -5.85 3.30
CA GLN A 165 -13.01 -5.70 3.01
C GLN A 165 -13.23 -4.77 1.80
N ASP A 166 -12.51 -3.64 1.74
CA ASP A 166 -12.50 -2.75 0.57
C ASP A 166 -11.99 -3.47 -0.69
N SER A 167 -10.99 -4.35 -0.57
CA SER A 167 -10.47 -5.16 -1.68
C SER A 167 -11.51 -6.16 -2.20
N CYS A 168 -12.29 -6.77 -1.31
CA CYS A 168 -13.41 -7.64 -1.70
C CYS A 168 -14.53 -6.86 -2.39
N ALA A 169 -14.87 -5.67 -1.89
CA ALA A 169 -15.84 -4.80 -2.55
C ALA A 169 -15.39 -4.39 -3.96
N LEU A 170 -14.09 -4.16 -4.17
CA LEU A 170 -13.51 -3.90 -5.49
C LEU A 170 -13.55 -5.13 -6.39
N GLN A 171 -13.22 -6.32 -5.88
CA GLN A 171 -13.31 -7.57 -6.65
C GLN A 171 -14.72 -7.77 -7.20
N GLY A 172 -15.76 -7.49 -6.41
CA GLY A 172 -17.14 -7.55 -6.87
C GLY A 172 -17.49 -6.55 -7.99
N GLN A 173 -16.74 -5.45 -8.11
CA GLN A 173 -16.91 -4.44 -9.16
C GLN A 173 -16.02 -4.69 -10.39
N LEU A 174 -15.07 -5.62 -10.31
CA LEU A 174 -14.05 -5.90 -11.31
C LEU A 174 -14.10 -7.39 -11.74
N PRO A 175 -15.15 -7.84 -12.43
CA PRO A 175 -15.39 -9.26 -12.71
C PRO A 175 -14.34 -9.90 -13.63
N HIS A 176 -13.57 -9.09 -14.37
CA HIS A 176 -12.51 -9.56 -15.29
C HIS A 176 -11.11 -9.35 -14.76
N THR A 177 -10.96 -8.83 -13.55
CA THR A 177 -9.69 -8.55 -12.88
C THR A 177 -9.57 -9.44 -11.66
N HIS A 178 -8.48 -10.16 -11.55
CA HIS A 178 -8.16 -10.92 -10.35
C HIS A 178 -7.46 -10.00 -9.34
N VAL A 179 -8.10 -9.71 -8.22
CA VAL A 179 -7.58 -8.84 -7.17
C VAL A 179 -6.92 -9.69 -6.09
N VAL A 180 -5.64 -9.39 -5.80
CA VAL A 180 -4.85 -10.07 -4.77
C VAL A 180 -4.29 -9.06 -3.79
N ASN A 181 -4.64 -9.19 -2.52
CA ASN A 181 -4.16 -8.32 -1.46
C ASN A 181 -2.80 -8.81 -0.93
N LEU A 182 -1.86 -7.91 -0.73
CA LEU A 182 -0.50 -8.20 -0.25
C LEU A 182 -0.26 -7.51 1.09
N ALA A 183 0.17 -8.27 2.10
CA ALA A 183 0.52 -7.73 3.39
C ALA A 183 1.82 -8.31 3.94
N ASP A 184 2.50 -7.50 4.74
CA ASP A 184 3.68 -7.92 5.48
C ASP A 184 3.31 -8.67 6.79
N ARG A 185 4.26 -8.77 7.71
CA ARG A 185 4.09 -9.44 9.01
C ARG A 185 3.04 -8.76 9.91
N GLU A 186 2.77 -7.48 9.75
CA GLU A 186 1.76 -6.78 10.54
C GLU A 186 0.33 -7.18 10.14
N GLY A 187 0.15 -7.56 8.87
CA GLY A 187 -1.10 -8.12 8.35
C GLY A 187 -1.34 -9.61 8.67
N ASP A 188 -0.45 -10.28 9.43
CA ASP A 188 -0.63 -11.67 9.84
C ASP A 188 -1.71 -11.83 10.93
N LEU A 189 -2.95 -11.59 10.56
CA LEU A 189 -4.13 -11.57 11.41
C LEU A 189 -5.06 -12.75 11.11
N TYR A 190 -5.32 -13.58 12.12
CA TYR A 190 -6.20 -14.74 11.95
C TYR A 190 -7.65 -14.33 11.60
N GLU A 191 -8.09 -13.22 12.15
CA GLU A 191 -9.40 -12.64 11.89
C GLU A 191 -9.57 -12.27 10.41
N TRP A 192 -8.55 -11.72 9.76
CA TRP A 192 -8.56 -11.47 8.33
C TRP A 192 -8.72 -12.77 7.54
N TYR A 193 -7.95 -13.82 7.89
CA TYR A 193 -8.06 -15.11 7.20
C TYR A 193 -9.44 -15.74 7.32
N ALA A 194 -10.08 -15.55 8.48
CA ALA A 194 -11.43 -16.04 8.74
C ALA A 194 -12.49 -15.31 7.89
N GLU A 195 -12.27 -14.04 7.56
CA GLU A 195 -13.21 -13.30 6.72
C GLU A 195 -13.29 -13.79 5.27
N TYR A 196 -12.22 -14.42 4.75
CA TYR A 196 -12.18 -14.87 3.36
C TYR A 196 -13.40 -15.73 2.98
N ASP A 197 -13.78 -16.66 3.82
CA ASP A 197 -14.90 -17.58 3.57
C ASP A 197 -16.28 -16.94 3.79
N SER A 198 -16.35 -15.71 4.31
CA SER A 198 -17.59 -14.95 4.42
C SER A 198 -18.06 -14.31 3.11
N TYR A 199 -17.16 -14.21 2.12
CA TYR A 199 -17.44 -13.65 0.80
C TYR A 199 -17.74 -14.74 -0.23
N ALA A 200 -18.67 -14.45 -1.16
CA ALA A 200 -18.90 -15.30 -2.31
C ALA A 200 -17.66 -15.35 -3.23
N PRO A 201 -17.39 -16.46 -3.94
CA PRO A 201 -16.20 -16.60 -4.80
C PRO A 201 -15.98 -15.46 -5.80
N GLN A 202 -17.06 -14.83 -6.27
CA GLN A 202 -17.01 -13.76 -7.28
C GLN A 202 -16.69 -12.38 -6.69
N THR A 203 -16.82 -12.22 -5.38
CA THR A 203 -16.65 -10.94 -4.70
C THR A 203 -15.52 -10.94 -3.69
N ARG A 204 -14.85 -12.07 -3.47
CA ARG A 204 -13.73 -12.14 -2.56
C ARG A 204 -12.41 -11.91 -3.27
N ALA A 205 -11.59 -11.02 -2.75
CA ALA A 205 -10.21 -10.87 -3.18
C ALA A 205 -9.35 -11.99 -2.60
N ASP A 206 -8.38 -12.48 -3.37
CA ASP A 206 -7.34 -13.35 -2.83
C ASP A 206 -6.32 -12.54 -2.03
N TRP A 207 -5.44 -13.22 -1.33
CA TRP A 207 -4.42 -12.56 -0.52
C TRP A 207 -3.14 -13.38 -0.41
N ILE A 208 -2.01 -12.68 -0.21
CA ILE A 208 -0.71 -13.24 0.14
C ILE A 208 -0.19 -12.45 1.34
N VAL A 209 -0.03 -13.11 2.48
CA VAL A 209 0.44 -12.49 3.73
C VAL A 209 1.71 -13.16 4.20
N ARG A 210 2.70 -12.36 4.62
CA ARG A 210 3.90 -12.91 5.24
C ARG A 210 3.62 -13.28 6.69
N ALA A 211 3.84 -14.54 7.04
CA ALA A 211 3.66 -15.03 8.40
C ALA A 211 4.62 -14.35 9.38
N ALA A 212 4.08 -13.87 10.48
CA ALA A 212 4.82 -13.36 11.65
C ALA A 212 4.84 -14.37 12.78
N GLN A 213 3.81 -15.21 12.87
CA GLN A 213 3.57 -16.10 13.99
C GLN A 213 3.77 -17.56 13.56
N ASP A 214 4.53 -18.32 14.39
CA ASP A 214 4.71 -19.75 14.21
C ASP A 214 3.49 -20.48 14.77
N ARG A 215 2.38 -20.43 14.02
CA ARG A 215 1.11 -21.03 14.40
C ARG A 215 1.19 -22.55 14.40
N ARG A 216 0.32 -23.17 15.19
CA ARG A 216 0.07 -24.60 15.05
C ARG A 216 -0.61 -24.87 13.72
N ALA A 217 -0.09 -25.87 13.02
CA ALA A 217 -0.59 -26.31 11.73
C ALA A 217 -0.82 -27.81 11.80
N GLN A 218 -2.03 -28.25 11.47
CA GLN A 218 -2.33 -29.68 11.42
C GLN A 218 -1.99 -30.22 10.03
N THR A 219 -1.08 -31.21 10.01
CA THR A 219 -0.74 -32.04 8.85
C THR A 219 -0.65 -33.50 9.29
N GLY A 220 -1.67 -33.98 10.05
CA GLY A 220 -1.67 -35.32 10.67
C GLY A 220 -1.16 -35.33 12.11
N GLU A 221 0.05 -34.89 12.39
CA GLU A 221 0.55 -34.58 13.72
C GLU A 221 0.60 -33.05 13.91
N SER A 222 0.19 -32.58 15.11
CA SER A 222 0.21 -31.14 15.40
C SER A 222 1.66 -30.63 15.43
N ALA A 223 2.08 -29.96 14.37
CA ALA A 223 3.38 -29.35 14.23
C ALA A 223 3.24 -27.84 14.06
N LYS A 224 4.34 -27.13 14.28
CA LYS A 224 4.39 -25.70 14.00
C LYS A 224 4.61 -25.41 12.52
N LEU A 225 4.10 -24.30 12.05
CA LEU A 225 4.08 -23.90 10.65
C LEU A 225 5.50 -23.92 10.02
N TRP A 226 6.49 -23.30 10.67
CA TRP A 226 7.89 -23.32 10.20
C TRP A 226 8.46 -24.72 10.11
N GLN A 227 8.23 -25.56 11.12
CA GLN A 227 8.70 -26.93 11.14
C GLN A 227 8.10 -27.72 9.97
N THR A 228 6.79 -27.62 9.77
CA THR A 228 6.07 -28.27 8.66
C THR A 228 6.67 -27.90 7.31
N LEU A 229 6.89 -26.61 7.06
CA LEU A 229 7.40 -26.13 5.77
C LEU A 229 8.89 -26.46 5.57
N THR A 230 9.69 -26.46 6.63
CA THR A 230 11.10 -26.85 6.53
C THR A 230 11.26 -28.32 6.18
N GLN A 231 10.35 -29.18 6.63
CA GLN A 231 10.33 -30.62 6.33
C GLN A 231 9.67 -30.96 4.99
N ALA A 232 8.90 -30.04 4.40
CA ALA A 232 8.29 -30.26 3.11
C ALA A 232 9.35 -30.41 1.99
N PRO A 233 9.11 -31.26 0.98
CA PRO A 233 10.03 -31.42 -0.13
C PRO A 233 10.22 -30.10 -0.88
N ALA A 234 11.44 -29.84 -1.35
CA ALA A 234 11.72 -28.70 -2.20
C ALA A 234 11.04 -28.88 -3.56
N LEU A 235 10.32 -27.85 -4.00
CA LEU A 235 9.69 -27.81 -5.32
C LEU A 235 10.66 -27.33 -6.40
N GLY A 236 11.58 -26.42 -6.04
CA GLY A 236 12.56 -25.84 -6.95
C GLY A 236 13.34 -24.69 -6.31
N THR A 237 14.10 -23.97 -7.12
CA THR A 237 14.91 -22.82 -6.70
C THR A 237 14.55 -21.60 -7.53
N LEU A 238 14.51 -20.43 -6.89
CA LEU A 238 14.26 -19.12 -7.51
C LEU A 238 15.41 -18.17 -7.22
N GLU A 239 15.64 -17.25 -8.14
CA GLU A 239 16.45 -16.07 -7.91
C GLU A 239 15.57 -14.90 -7.47
N VAL A 240 15.89 -14.29 -6.32
CA VAL A 240 15.18 -13.15 -5.76
C VAL A 240 16.13 -11.97 -5.60
N GLU A 241 15.76 -10.85 -6.19
CA GLU A 241 16.52 -9.61 -6.06
C GLU A 241 16.33 -9.02 -4.66
N VAL A 242 17.39 -8.97 -3.88
CA VAL A 242 17.43 -8.35 -2.56
C VAL A 242 17.91 -6.91 -2.71
N LYS A 243 17.04 -5.94 -2.44
CA LYS A 243 17.37 -4.52 -2.54
C LYS A 243 18.40 -4.07 -1.49
N ALA A 244 19.20 -3.06 -1.85
CA ALA A 244 20.14 -2.44 -0.91
C ALA A 244 19.39 -1.79 0.27
N ARG A 245 20.01 -1.82 1.44
CA ARG A 245 19.65 -1.08 2.66
C ARG A 245 20.91 -0.44 3.25
N PRO A 246 20.82 0.50 4.21
CA PRO A 246 21.99 1.19 4.74
C PRO A 246 23.16 0.28 5.14
N ASN A 247 22.86 -0.93 5.65
CA ASN A 247 23.90 -1.89 6.09
C ASN A 247 23.92 -3.17 5.24
N ARG A 248 23.34 -3.17 4.05
CA ARG A 248 23.24 -4.34 3.17
C ARG A 248 23.28 -3.94 1.71
N ALA A 249 24.29 -4.42 0.97
CA ALA A 249 24.35 -4.25 -0.48
C ALA A 249 23.21 -5.00 -1.19
N ALA A 250 22.81 -4.50 -2.36
CA ALA A 250 21.93 -5.23 -3.24
C ALA A 250 22.60 -6.53 -3.71
N ARG A 251 21.84 -7.61 -3.80
CA ARG A 251 22.32 -8.91 -4.27
C ARG A 251 21.23 -9.77 -4.87
N LEU A 252 21.58 -10.78 -5.59
CA LEU A 252 20.69 -11.85 -6.01
C LEU A 252 20.76 -12.98 -4.98
N ALA A 253 19.63 -13.39 -4.44
CA ALA A 253 19.50 -14.47 -3.49
C ALA A 253 18.92 -15.71 -4.18
N HIS A 254 19.57 -16.86 -4.03
CA HIS A 254 19.04 -18.14 -4.50
C HIS A 254 18.24 -18.79 -3.37
N VAL A 255 16.92 -18.82 -3.55
CA VAL A 255 15.99 -19.33 -2.53
C VAL A 255 15.41 -20.67 -2.96
N THR A 256 15.45 -21.63 -2.06
CA THR A 256 14.74 -22.90 -2.19
C THR A 256 13.27 -22.67 -1.84
N VAL A 257 12.38 -23.12 -2.70
CA VAL A 257 10.94 -22.98 -2.53
C VAL A 257 10.33 -24.30 -2.10
N ARG A 258 9.57 -24.26 -1.01
CA ARG A 258 8.77 -25.38 -0.48
C ARG A 258 7.34 -24.92 -0.33
N ALA A 259 6.38 -25.79 -0.52
CA ALA A 259 4.98 -25.48 -0.29
C ALA A 259 4.20 -26.69 0.19
N THR A 260 3.18 -26.42 1.01
CA THR A 260 2.22 -27.43 1.43
C THR A 260 0.92 -26.78 1.90
N THR A 261 -0.19 -27.50 1.82
CA THR A 261 -1.45 -27.08 2.42
C THR A 261 -1.43 -27.43 3.91
N VAL A 262 -1.83 -26.51 4.74
CA VAL A 262 -1.92 -26.67 6.19
C VAL A 262 -3.27 -26.19 6.70
N SER A 263 -3.75 -26.79 7.78
CA SER A 263 -4.90 -26.30 8.53
C SER A 263 -4.41 -25.55 9.76
N LEU A 264 -4.67 -24.24 9.83
CA LEU A 264 -4.24 -23.39 10.93
C LEU A 264 -5.21 -23.52 12.11
N GLU A 265 -4.68 -23.83 13.30
CA GLU A 265 -5.46 -23.83 14.52
C GLU A 265 -5.82 -22.39 14.94
N PRO A 266 -7.10 -22.15 15.29
CA PRO A 266 -7.53 -20.82 15.72
C PRO A 266 -6.89 -20.41 17.05
N PRO A 267 -6.49 -19.15 17.20
CA PRO A 267 -6.03 -18.64 18.48
C PRO A 267 -7.21 -18.55 19.46
N ALA A 268 -6.92 -18.81 20.75
CA ALA A 268 -7.91 -18.59 21.80
C ALA A 268 -8.29 -17.09 21.87
N ARG A 269 -9.58 -16.79 21.82
CA ARG A 269 -10.11 -15.42 21.93
C ARG A 269 -11.18 -15.36 23.03
N PRO A 270 -11.21 -14.33 23.87
CA PRO A 270 -12.30 -14.13 24.81
C PRO A 270 -13.62 -13.88 24.08
N GLY A 271 -14.66 -14.65 24.43
CA GLY A 271 -16.03 -14.37 24.00
C GLY A 271 -16.43 -14.92 22.62
N TYR A 272 -15.51 -15.40 21.77
CA TYR A 272 -15.85 -16.01 20.48
C TYR A 272 -14.79 -17.05 20.04
N ARG A 273 -15.23 -17.95 19.17
CA ARG A 273 -14.38 -19.00 18.58
C ARG A 273 -14.26 -18.81 17.09
N LEU A 274 -13.03 -18.70 16.62
CA LEU A 274 -12.72 -18.66 15.19
C LEU A 274 -12.70 -20.09 14.61
N PRO A 275 -13.05 -20.27 13.33
CA PRO A 275 -12.94 -21.54 12.65
C PRO A 275 -11.48 -21.93 12.42
N GLU A 276 -11.25 -23.21 12.21
CA GLU A 276 -10.00 -23.73 11.62
C GLU A 276 -9.95 -23.35 10.15
N ILE A 277 -8.78 -22.93 9.64
CA ILE A 277 -8.63 -22.35 8.29
C ILE A 277 -7.56 -23.11 7.52
N ALA A 278 -7.97 -23.74 6.41
CA ALA A 278 -7.03 -24.31 5.46
C ALA A 278 -6.40 -23.24 4.60
N VAL A 279 -5.06 -23.21 4.54
CA VAL A 279 -4.27 -22.28 3.71
C VAL A 279 -3.17 -23.03 2.98
N ASN A 280 -2.73 -22.48 1.86
CA ASN A 280 -1.48 -22.88 1.25
C ASN A 280 -0.35 -22.03 1.83
N ALA A 281 0.72 -22.68 2.28
CA ALA A 281 1.89 -22.04 2.83
C ALA A 281 3.07 -22.26 1.88
N VAL A 282 3.80 -21.18 1.55
CA VAL A 282 4.97 -21.20 0.68
C VAL A 282 6.16 -20.66 1.47
N LEU A 283 7.20 -21.45 1.61
CA LEU A 283 8.48 -21.06 2.21
C LEU A 283 9.50 -20.83 1.08
N ALA A 284 9.93 -19.59 0.90
CA ALA A 284 11.08 -19.24 0.08
C ALA A 284 12.25 -18.87 1.00
N ARG A 285 13.28 -19.73 1.05
CA ARG A 285 14.40 -19.60 1.98
C ARG A 285 15.72 -19.79 1.29
N GLU A 286 16.66 -18.92 1.62
CA GLU A 286 18.05 -19.03 1.19
C GLU A 286 18.79 -20.01 2.09
N ASP A 287 19.06 -21.20 1.58
CA ASP A 287 19.68 -22.28 2.36
C ASP A 287 21.20 -22.04 2.55
N SER A 288 21.84 -21.24 1.69
CA SER A 288 23.28 -20.94 1.73
C SER A 288 23.52 -19.43 1.50
N PRO A 289 23.22 -18.56 2.48
CA PRO A 289 23.47 -17.12 2.33
C PRO A 289 24.97 -16.83 2.32
N PRO A 290 25.41 -15.72 1.70
CA PRO A 290 26.80 -15.29 1.79
C PRO A 290 27.24 -15.08 3.24
N GLN A 291 28.51 -15.36 3.53
CA GLN A 291 29.06 -15.26 4.89
C GLN A 291 28.83 -13.85 5.47
N GLY A 292 28.32 -13.78 6.71
CA GLY A 292 28.03 -12.51 7.39
C GLY A 292 26.75 -11.82 6.94
N THR A 293 25.94 -12.45 6.08
CA THR A 293 24.62 -11.91 5.68
C THR A 293 23.49 -12.73 6.28
N GLU A 294 22.40 -12.03 6.64
CA GLU A 294 21.16 -12.70 7.06
C GLU A 294 20.50 -13.35 5.83
N ALA A 295 20.09 -14.63 5.98
CA ALA A 295 19.37 -15.35 4.94
C ALA A 295 18.05 -14.66 4.59
N LEU A 296 17.72 -14.61 3.31
CA LEU A 296 16.36 -14.27 2.88
C LEU A 296 15.42 -15.42 3.26
N GLU A 297 14.38 -15.10 4.03
CA GLU A 297 13.35 -16.04 4.40
C GLU A 297 11.98 -15.38 4.34
N TRP A 298 11.11 -15.92 3.49
CA TRP A 298 9.71 -15.56 3.40
C TRP A 298 8.84 -16.79 3.60
N LEU A 299 8.05 -16.81 4.65
CA LEU A 299 6.96 -17.75 4.83
C LEU A 299 5.66 -17.02 4.49
N LEU A 300 5.04 -17.41 3.38
CA LEU A 300 3.87 -16.76 2.81
C LEU A 300 2.66 -17.67 3.00
N LEU A 301 1.56 -17.09 3.45
CA LEU A 301 0.26 -17.73 3.57
C LEU A 301 -0.67 -17.19 2.50
N THR A 302 -1.50 -18.04 1.91
CA THR A 302 -2.44 -17.66 0.86
C THR A 302 -3.60 -18.66 0.74
N ARG A 303 -4.68 -18.23 0.09
CA ARG A 303 -5.78 -19.13 -0.37
C ARG A 303 -5.62 -19.51 -1.85
N LEU A 304 -4.71 -18.88 -2.56
CA LEU A 304 -4.40 -19.24 -3.95
C LEU A 304 -3.89 -20.68 -4.04
N PRO A 305 -4.24 -21.43 -5.10
CA PRO A 305 -3.79 -22.81 -5.25
C PRO A 305 -2.28 -22.88 -5.45
N VAL A 306 -1.63 -23.81 -4.74
CA VAL A 306 -0.19 -24.07 -4.85
C VAL A 306 0.02 -25.57 -4.89
N SER A 307 0.04 -26.15 -6.09
CA SER A 307 0.25 -27.59 -6.33
C SER A 307 1.53 -27.88 -7.12
N ALA A 308 2.18 -26.86 -7.71
CA ALA A 308 3.37 -26.96 -8.53
C ALA A 308 4.34 -25.81 -8.26
N PHE A 309 5.58 -25.97 -8.71
CA PHE A 309 6.65 -24.98 -8.56
C PHE A 309 6.27 -23.62 -9.17
N GLU A 310 5.67 -23.63 -10.37
CA GLU A 310 5.30 -22.40 -11.10
C GLU A 310 4.29 -21.55 -10.31
N GLN A 311 3.35 -22.19 -9.63
CA GLN A 311 2.38 -21.49 -8.77
C GLN A 311 3.07 -20.92 -7.53
N ALA A 312 3.93 -21.69 -6.88
CA ALA A 312 4.72 -21.21 -5.74
C ALA A 312 5.64 -20.04 -6.15
N ALA A 313 6.28 -20.13 -7.33
CA ALA A 313 7.10 -19.08 -7.90
C ALA A 313 6.29 -17.79 -8.15
N THR A 314 5.07 -17.93 -8.67
CA THR A 314 4.14 -16.81 -8.87
C THR A 314 3.80 -16.13 -7.54
N ILE A 315 3.50 -16.89 -6.47
CA ILE A 315 3.22 -16.35 -5.14
C ILE A 315 4.41 -15.55 -4.63
N VAL A 316 5.63 -16.07 -4.77
CA VAL A 316 6.87 -15.38 -4.34
C VAL A 316 7.08 -14.10 -5.17
N ALA A 317 6.90 -14.16 -6.49
CA ALA A 317 7.05 -13.01 -7.38
C ALA A 317 6.02 -11.91 -7.06
N TRP A 318 4.75 -12.28 -6.86
CA TRP A 318 3.70 -11.32 -6.48
C TRP A 318 3.96 -10.70 -5.12
N TYR A 319 4.36 -11.50 -4.13
CA TYR A 319 4.73 -10.97 -2.83
C TYR A 319 5.89 -9.96 -2.91
N ALA A 320 6.87 -10.19 -3.79
CA ALA A 320 7.97 -9.24 -4.00
C ALA A 320 7.50 -7.85 -4.48
N VAL A 321 6.33 -7.76 -5.14
CA VAL A 321 5.73 -6.48 -5.55
C VAL A 321 5.29 -5.64 -4.34
N ARG A 322 4.98 -6.26 -3.21
CA ARG A 322 4.65 -5.55 -1.97
C ARG A 322 5.68 -4.45 -1.63
N TRP A 323 6.95 -4.71 -1.91
CA TRP A 323 8.00 -3.71 -1.67
C TRP A 323 7.78 -2.38 -2.40
N CYS A 324 6.97 -2.35 -3.44
CA CYS A 324 6.69 -1.12 -4.18
C CYS A 324 5.93 -0.08 -3.34
N ILE A 325 5.22 -0.50 -2.28
CA ILE A 325 4.58 0.46 -1.36
C ILE A 325 5.62 1.23 -0.53
N GLU A 326 6.75 0.60 -0.17
CA GLU A 326 7.83 1.28 0.54
C GLU A 326 8.50 2.33 -0.37
N VAL A 327 8.60 2.05 -1.68
CA VAL A 327 9.07 3.03 -2.66
C VAL A 327 8.05 4.18 -2.80
N TYR A 328 6.76 3.87 -2.77
CA TYR A 328 5.70 4.88 -2.75
C TYR A 328 5.83 5.79 -1.51
N PHE A 329 6.08 5.23 -0.31
CA PHE A 329 6.33 6.02 0.89
C PHE A 329 7.59 6.89 0.78
N GLN A 330 8.66 6.37 0.18
CA GLN A 330 9.86 7.18 -0.08
C GLN A 330 9.57 8.36 -1.01
N VAL A 331 8.77 8.16 -2.06
CA VAL A 331 8.34 9.25 -2.95
C VAL A 331 7.48 10.25 -2.18
N LEU A 332 6.53 9.78 -1.38
CA LEU A 332 5.63 10.62 -0.60
C LEU A 332 6.40 11.46 0.44
N LYS A 333 7.27 10.84 1.23
CA LYS A 333 8.04 11.50 2.29
C LYS A 333 9.19 12.35 1.75
N ASN A 334 10.08 11.75 0.97
CA ASN A 334 11.31 12.39 0.52
C ASN A 334 11.13 13.13 -0.82
N GLY A 335 10.35 12.58 -1.74
CA GLY A 335 10.10 13.18 -3.04
C GLY A 335 9.13 14.36 -2.98
N CYS A 336 8.07 14.22 -2.21
CA CYS A 336 7.06 15.26 -2.00
C CYS A 336 7.29 16.07 -0.72
N GLN A 337 8.22 15.67 0.12
CA GLN A 337 8.59 16.33 1.38
C GLN A 337 7.39 16.67 2.28
N ILE A 338 6.44 15.73 2.38
CA ILE A 338 5.20 15.97 3.14
C ILE A 338 5.46 16.30 4.61
N GLU A 339 6.53 15.77 5.21
CA GLU A 339 6.95 16.04 6.59
C GLU A 339 7.41 17.48 6.81
N HIS A 340 7.67 18.24 5.74
CA HIS A 340 8.04 19.67 5.78
C HIS A 340 6.87 20.62 5.50
N LEU A 341 5.65 20.09 5.32
CA LEU A 341 4.47 20.93 5.10
C LEU A 341 4.17 21.77 6.36
N GLN A 342 4.10 23.09 6.18
CA GLN A 342 3.79 24.02 7.26
C GLN A 342 2.33 24.48 7.17
N LEU A 343 1.42 23.66 7.62
CA LEU A 343 0.00 23.96 7.71
C LEU A 343 -0.41 24.01 9.18
N GLU A 344 -1.14 25.07 9.58
CA GLU A 344 -1.38 25.41 10.97
C GLU A 344 -2.36 24.49 11.69
N THR A 345 -3.23 23.78 10.94
CA THR A 345 -4.28 22.92 11.51
C THR A 345 -4.38 21.61 10.76
N GLU A 346 -4.90 20.59 11.44
CA GLU A 346 -5.12 19.27 10.88
C GLU A 346 -6.13 19.30 9.72
N GLU A 347 -7.18 20.12 9.83
CA GLU A 347 -8.19 20.27 8.80
C GLU A 347 -7.62 20.79 7.48
N ARG A 348 -6.49 21.53 7.51
CA ARG A 348 -5.77 21.99 6.32
C ARG A 348 -4.74 20.97 5.85
N LEU A 349 -4.13 20.27 6.81
CA LEU A 349 -3.09 19.30 6.53
C LEU A 349 -3.63 18.06 5.81
N LEU A 350 -4.75 17.52 6.28
CA LEU A 350 -5.32 16.29 5.77
C LEU A 350 -5.70 16.35 4.27
N PRO A 351 -6.42 17.37 3.77
CA PRO A 351 -6.68 17.48 2.34
C PRO A 351 -5.40 17.72 1.51
N CYS A 352 -4.40 18.39 2.09
CA CYS A 352 -3.11 18.57 1.45
C CYS A 352 -2.35 17.24 1.34
N LEU A 353 -2.30 16.44 2.41
CA LEU A 353 -1.72 15.09 2.41
C LEU A 353 -2.43 14.20 1.38
N ALA A 354 -3.77 14.22 1.34
CA ALA A 354 -4.56 13.47 0.38
C ALA A 354 -4.20 13.84 -1.08
N LEU A 355 -3.96 15.12 -1.35
CA LEU A 355 -3.48 15.56 -2.66
C LEU A 355 -2.06 15.08 -2.96
N TYR A 356 -1.16 15.13 -1.98
CA TYR A 356 0.20 14.64 -2.15
C TYR A 356 0.26 13.12 -2.34
N MET A 357 -0.69 12.35 -1.84
CA MET A 357 -0.80 10.92 -2.17
C MET A 357 -1.02 10.70 -3.68
N ILE A 358 -1.84 11.52 -4.33
CA ILE A 358 -2.06 11.48 -5.79
C ILE A 358 -0.77 11.90 -6.53
N ILE A 359 -0.11 12.95 -6.07
CA ILE A 359 1.15 13.42 -6.66
C ILE A 359 2.24 12.36 -6.53
N ALA A 360 2.37 11.72 -5.36
CA ALA A 360 3.34 10.66 -5.14
C ALA A 360 3.10 9.45 -6.06
N TRP A 361 1.82 9.05 -6.24
CA TRP A 361 1.47 8.05 -7.25
C TRP A 361 1.96 8.50 -8.65
N ARG A 362 1.65 9.73 -9.06
CA ARG A 362 2.06 10.22 -10.39
C ARG A 362 3.57 10.21 -10.59
N VAL A 363 4.32 10.63 -9.58
CA VAL A 363 5.80 10.60 -9.61
C VAL A 363 6.29 9.16 -9.75
N LEU A 364 5.77 8.25 -8.93
CA LEU A 364 6.14 6.84 -8.96
C LEU A 364 5.79 6.19 -10.30
N PHE A 365 4.59 6.43 -10.82
CA PHE A 365 4.15 5.96 -12.12
C PHE A 365 5.11 6.41 -13.23
N THR A 366 5.44 7.70 -13.28
CA THR A 366 6.35 8.27 -14.28
C THR A 366 7.76 7.67 -14.18
N LEU A 367 8.24 7.43 -12.94
CA LEU A 367 9.53 6.79 -12.69
C LEU A 367 9.54 5.33 -13.19
N MET A 368 8.50 4.57 -12.91
CA MET A 368 8.39 3.17 -13.32
C MET A 368 8.23 3.05 -14.84
N LEU A 369 7.42 3.92 -15.43
CA LEU A 369 7.29 4.02 -16.89
C LEU A 369 8.64 4.31 -17.56
N GLY A 370 9.45 5.21 -16.98
CA GLY A 370 10.78 5.50 -17.50
C GLY A 370 11.76 4.34 -17.41
N ARG A 371 11.53 3.39 -16.53
CA ARG A 371 12.32 2.14 -16.44
C ARG A 371 11.84 1.07 -17.42
N ALA A 372 10.53 0.99 -17.61
CA ALA A 372 9.91 0.03 -18.54
C ALA A 372 10.11 0.44 -20.01
N CYS A 373 10.07 1.74 -20.29
CA CYS A 373 10.19 2.33 -21.63
C CYS A 373 11.24 3.45 -21.61
N PRO A 374 12.53 3.13 -21.56
CA PRO A 374 13.61 4.12 -21.46
C PRO A 374 13.73 5.01 -22.71
N GLU A 375 13.27 4.53 -23.87
CA GLU A 375 13.26 5.22 -25.16
C GLU A 375 12.24 6.37 -25.25
N LEU A 376 11.21 6.39 -24.38
CA LEU A 376 10.24 7.45 -24.36
C LEU A 376 10.85 8.77 -23.86
N ASP A 377 10.58 9.85 -24.59
CA ASP A 377 10.97 11.20 -24.19
C ASP A 377 10.40 11.59 -22.81
N CYS A 378 11.20 12.30 -22.01
CA CYS A 378 10.78 12.71 -20.66
C CYS A 378 9.54 13.60 -20.65
N ASP A 379 9.38 14.47 -21.66
CA ASP A 379 8.22 15.36 -21.73
C ASP A 379 6.96 14.60 -22.16
N VAL A 380 7.11 13.60 -23.04
CA VAL A 380 6.03 12.66 -23.39
C VAL A 380 5.59 11.88 -22.16
N ARG A 381 6.51 11.30 -21.38
CA ARG A 381 6.19 10.57 -20.15
C ARG A 381 5.42 11.41 -19.13
N ARG A 382 5.79 12.69 -18.99
CA ARG A 382 5.11 13.62 -18.07
C ARG A 382 3.68 13.97 -18.49
N GLN A 383 3.39 13.91 -19.77
CA GLN A 383 2.09 14.29 -20.32
C GLN A 383 1.16 13.10 -20.51
N LEU A 384 1.72 11.89 -20.64
CA LEU A 384 0.93 10.68 -20.82
C LEU A 384 -0.08 10.52 -19.69
N PRO A 385 -1.38 10.36 -19.98
CA PRO A 385 -2.32 9.84 -19.01
C PRO A 385 -1.82 8.45 -18.56
N CYS A 386 -2.15 8.04 -17.36
CA CYS A 386 -1.90 6.66 -16.97
C CYS A 386 -2.87 5.78 -17.77
N PRO A 387 -2.40 4.94 -18.65
CA PRO A 387 -3.27 4.25 -19.59
C PRO A 387 -3.99 3.06 -18.99
N VAL A 388 -5.00 2.64 -19.72
CA VAL A 388 -5.92 1.56 -19.42
C VAL A 388 -5.76 0.51 -20.52
N GLY A 389 -5.28 -0.73 -20.18
CA GLY A 389 -5.34 -1.89 -21.08
C GLY A 389 -4.06 -2.73 -21.22
N ASP A 390 -4.25 -4.01 -21.56
CA ASP A 390 -3.24 -5.06 -21.65
C ASP A 390 -2.11 -4.82 -22.69
N ASN A 391 -2.31 -3.92 -23.65
CA ASN A 391 -1.34 -3.62 -24.72
C ASN A 391 -0.67 -2.26 -24.55
N TYR A 392 -0.52 -1.79 -23.32
CA TYR A 392 0.00 -0.45 -23.13
C TYR A 392 1.50 -0.33 -23.39
N LEU A 393 2.27 -1.29 -22.92
CA LEU A 393 3.71 -1.32 -23.22
C LEU A 393 3.91 -1.50 -24.72
N ASP A 394 3.11 -2.34 -25.38
CA ASP A 394 3.16 -2.56 -26.84
C ASP A 394 2.77 -1.28 -27.62
N ARG A 395 1.76 -0.53 -27.16
CA ARG A 395 1.36 0.75 -27.80
C ARG A 395 2.37 1.88 -27.61
N LEU A 396 3.17 1.83 -26.54
CA LEU A 396 4.23 2.83 -26.32
C LEU A 396 5.48 2.56 -27.15
N THR A 397 5.73 1.29 -27.51
CA THR A 397 6.82 0.93 -28.42
C THR A 397 6.50 1.21 -29.88
N ASP A 398 5.20 1.35 -30.22
CA ASP A 398 4.73 1.68 -31.59
C ASP A 398 4.57 3.20 -31.84
N MET A 399 4.85 4.06 -30.85
CA MET A 399 4.85 5.53 -30.93
C MET A 399 6.29 6.09 -30.99
#